data_0eb3ae7bd468a1ccd09bbccc6260cdfa
#
_entry.id   0eb3ae7bd468a1ccd09bbccc6260cdfa
#
_cell.length_a   1.000
_cell.length_b   1.000
_cell.length_c   1.000
_cell.angle_alpha   90.00
_cell.angle_beta   90.00
_cell.angle_gamma   90.00
#
_symmetry.space_group_name_H-M   'P 1'
#
loop_
_entity.id
_entity.type
_entity.pdbx_description
1 polymer ?
#
loop_
_entity_poly.entity_id
_entity_poly.type
_entity_poly.pdbx_seq_one_letter_code
_entity_poly.pdbx_strand_id
1 'polypeptide(L)'
;DITLEAANYSSIHVGGIVGTAQYWDFTNCDNTGNISVKTTAATAKTDYNVGGWAGQLTGDSADARQPRPYYLTNSGTVTVDLYDATMGTTLRVAGLIAYSHASIRNSTTYKSAKVTLKGKIHQTVKAATFTDDSSETQVTIGGLGGYLASTASYDCTVENDVEVDATWTGTAASYVQIGGMVGRTHNKLYTSTHTGNVTVK
;
A
#
# COMPACT_ATOMS: atom_id res chain seq x y z
N ASP A 1 0.96 -16.72 7.45
CA ASP A 1 0.86 -15.43 8.16
C ASP A 1 2.26 -14.83 8.33
N ILE A 2 2.34 -13.52 8.20
CA ILE A 2 3.56 -12.75 8.45
C ILE A 2 3.26 -11.76 9.58
N THR A 3 4.07 -11.79 10.63
CA THR A 3 4.01 -10.82 11.73
C THR A 3 5.37 -10.16 11.85
N LEU A 4 5.43 -8.84 11.77
CA LEU A 4 6.63 -8.05 11.93
C LEU A 4 6.42 -7.06 13.09
N GLU A 5 7.27 -7.17 14.11
CA GLU A 5 7.42 -6.11 15.11
C GLU A 5 8.55 -5.20 14.69
N ALA A 6 8.19 -4.03 14.15
CA ALA A 6 9.14 -3.09 13.61
C ALA A 6 9.82 -2.28 14.73
N ALA A 7 11.12 -2.13 14.60
CA ALA A 7 11.94 -1.25 15.45
C ALA A 7 12.48 -0.08 14.59
N ASN A 8 13.76 0.19 14.64
CA ASN A 8 14.40 1.31 13.94
C ASN A 8 14.95 0.88 12.57
N TYR A 9 14.08 0.77 11.58
CA TYR A 9 14.44 0.53 10.19
C TYR A 9 14.20 1.79 9.35
N SER A 10 15.01 2.01 8.33
CA SER A 10 14.80 3.11 7.38
C SER A 10 13.67 2.82 6.40
N SER A 11 13.44 1.56 6.11
CA SER A 11 12.46 1.11 5.12
C SER A 11 11.94 -0.28 5.44
N ILE A 12 10.62 -0.45 5.33
CA ILE A 12 9.93 -1.72 5.58
C ILE A 12 9.02 -2.02 4.39
N HIS A 13 9.31 -3.11 3.69
CA HIS A 13 8.51 -3.61 2.58
C HIS A 13 8.00 -5.00 2.91
N VAL A 14 6.68 -5.15 3.06
CA VAL A 14 6.04 -6.41 3.45
C VAL A 14 4.95 -6.77 2.46
N GLY A 15 4.96 -8.02 2.02
CA GLY A 15 3.92 -8.62 1.22
C GLY A 15 3.80 -10.11 1.51
N GLY A 16 2.63 -10.67 1.35
CA GLY A 16 2.37 -12.09 1.63
C GLY A 16 3.16 -13.04 0.72
N ILE A 17 3.48 -12.60 -0.49
CA ILE A 17 4.28 -13.35 -1.46
C ILE A 17 5.66 -12.72 -1.61
N VAL A 18 5.76 -11.38 -1.73
CA VAL A 18 7.04 -10.70 -1.94
C VAL A 18 7.09 -9.34 -1.26
N GLY A 19 8.18 -9.03 -0.54
CA GLY A 19 8.41 -7.69 0.01
C GLY A 19 8.68 -6.68 -1.08
N THR A 20 9.68 -6.94 -1.92
CA THR A 20 10.01 -6.10 -3.10
C THR A 20 10.37 -6.97 -4.29
N ALA A 21 9.84 -6.65 -5.45
CA ALA A 21 10.23 -7.28 -6.71
C ALA A 21 10.46 -6.24 -7.81
N GLN A 22 11.36 -6.58 -8.74
CA GLN A 22 11.76 -5.74 -9.85
C GLN A 22 11.84 -6.57 -11.15
N TYR A 23 11.16 -6.12 -12.21
CA TYR A 23 11.21 -6.73 -13.56
C TYR A 23 10.66 -8.18 -13.72
N TRP A 24 9.88 -8.69 -12.79
CA TRP A 24 9.36 -10.06 -12.85
C TRP A 24 7.88 -10.11 -13.22
N ASP A 25 7.52 -11.15 -13.96
CA ASP A 25 6.14 -11.47 -14.25
C ASP A 25 5.57 -12.38 -13.15
N PHE A 26 4.38 -12.05 -12.68
CA PHE A 26 3.65 -12.82 -11.68
C PHE A 26 2.26 -13.14 -12.23
N THR A 27 1.92 -14.42 -12.27
CA THR A 27 0.64 -14.86 -12.79
C THR A 27 0.06 -15.97 -11.92
N ASN A 28 -1.23 -15.88 -11.63
CA ASN A 28 -1.96 -16.87 -10.82
C ASN A 28 -1.31 -17.12 -9.45
N CYS A 29 -1.02 -16.05 -8.73
CA CYS A 29 -0.41 -16.15 -7.40
C CYS A 29 -1.38 -15.65 -6.33
N ASP A 30 -1.62 -16.48 -5.34
CA ASP A 30 -2.62 -16.24 -4.30
C ASP A 30 -1.96 -16.07 -2.93
N ASN A 31 -2.34 -15.03 -2.20
CA ASN A 31 -2.05 -14.92 -0.79
C ASN A 31 -3.31 -15.20 0.03
N THR A 32 -3.23 -16.14 0.96
CA THR A 32 -4.28 -16.45 1.93
C THR A 32 -3.87 -16.14 3.36
N GLY A 33 -2.59 -15.83 3.58
CA GLY A 33 -2.01 -15.52 4.88
C GLY A 33 -2.22 -14.06 5.29
N ASN A 34 -2.39 -13.83 6.58
CA ASN A 34 -2.51 -12.49 7.14
C ASN A 34 -1.17 -11.78 7.25
N ILE A 35 -1.19 -10.48 7.05
CA ILE A 35 -0.05 -9.59 7.21
C ILE A 35 -0.30 -8.68 8.41
N SER A 36 0.63 -8.64 9.34
CA SER A 36 0.57 -7.75 10.50
C SER A 36 1.92 -7.05 10.69
N VAL A 37 1.92 -5.74 10.57
CA VAL A 37 3.07 -4.89 10.91
C VAL A 37 2.69 -4.07 12.13
N LYS A 38 3.47 -4.23 13.20
CA LYS A 38 3.20 -3.56 14.47
C LYS A 38 4.46 -2.88 15.00
N THR A 39 4.27 -1.70 15.60
CA THR A 39 5.32 -1.08 16.41
C THR A 39 4.82 -0.99 17.86
N THR A 40 5.68 -1.33 18.82
CA THR A 40 5.36 -1.31 20.26
C THR A 40 6.03 -0.14 21.00
N ALA A 41 6.92 0.57 20.32
CA ALA A 41 7.61 1.75 20.82
C ALA A 41 7.69 2.81 19.72
N ALA A 42 8.04 4.04 20.09
CA ALA A 42 8.29 5.09 19.13
C ALA A 42 9.40 4.65 18.15
N THR A 43 9.13 4.82 16.85
CA THR A 43 10.09 4.47 15.81
C THR A 43 10.75 5.69 15.22
N ALA A 44 11.98 5.49 14.74
CA ALA A 44 12.67 6.49 13.94
C ALA A 44 11.97 6.66 12.57
N LYS A 45 12.44 7.64 11.82
CA LYS A 45 11.94 7.96 10.48
C LYS A 45 12.00 6.75 9.54
N THR A 46 10.85 6.17 9.23
CA THR A 46 10.72 4.91 8.50
C THR A 46 9.72 5.04 7.36
N ASP A 47 10.04 4.45 6.22
CA ASP A 47 9.14 4.28 5.09
C ASP A 47 8.46 2.90 5.17
N TYR A 48 7.15 2.87 4.91
CA TYR A 48 6.35 1.65 4.96
C TYR A 48 5.66 1.39 3.63
N ASN A 49 5.85 0.20 3.07
CA ASN A 49 5.05 -0.33 1.98
C ASN A 49 4.54 -1.72 2.39
N VAL A 50 3.27 -1.80 2.76
CA VAL A 50 2.65 -3.03 3.28
C VAL A 50 1.46 -3.41 2.43
N GLY A 51 1.58 -4.52 1.70
CA GLY A 51 0.54 -5.05 0.84
C GLY A 51 0.21 -6.51 1.14
N GLY A 52 -1.01 -6.93 0.91
CA GLY A 52 -1.41 -8.31 1.14
C GLY A 52 -0.66 -9.30 0.25
N TRP A 53 -0.35 -8.92 -0.98
CA TRP A 53 0.42 -9.72 -1.92
C TRP A 53 1.87 -9.22 -2.04
N ALA A 54 2.06 -7.91 -2.29
CA ALA A 54 3.40 -7.32 -2.40
C ALA A 54 3.49 -5.97 -1.68
N GLY A 55 4.64 -5.73 -1.03
CA GLY A 55 4.98 -4.40 -0.50
C GLY A 55 5.28 -3.44 -1.65
N GLN A 56 6.14 -3.84 -2.57
CA GLN A 56 6.57 -2.98 -3.67
C GLN A 56 6.87 -3.77 -4.94
N LEU A 57 6.33 -3.28 -6.07
CA LEU A 57 6.71 -3.71 -7.40
C LEU A 57 7.33 -2.51 -8.15
N THR A 58 8.60 -2.63 -8.51
CA THR A 58 9.33 -1.59 -9.23
C THR A 58 9.69 -2.04 -10.64
N GLY A 59 9.67 -1.12 -11.59
CA GLY A 59 10.17 -1.27 -12.93
C GLY A 59 10.96 -0.01 -13.30
N ASP A 60 11.81 -0.08 -14.31
CA ASP A 60 12.42 1.10 -14.89
C ASP A 60 11.48 1.65 -15.95
N SER A 61 11.20 2.96 -15.90
CA SER A 61 10.42 3.64 -16.94
C SER A 61 11.09 3.62 -18.30
N ALA A 62 12.39 3.39 -18.35
CA ALA A 62 13.19 3.29 -19.57
C ALA A 62 13.26 1.86 -20.13
N ASP A 63 12.92 0.83 -19.36
CA ASP A 63 12.94 -0.56 -19.81
C ASP A 63 11.51 -1.04 -20.12
N ALA A 64 11.31 -1.63 -21.28
CA ALA A 64 10.06 -2.28 -21.67
C ALA A 64 9.66 -3.45 -20.76
N ARG A 65 10.51 -3.86 -19.84
CA ARG A 65 10.29 -4.92 -18.86
C ARG A 65 9.65 -4.37 -17.59
N GLN A 66 8.39 -3.96 -17.69
CA GLN A 66 7.59 -3.70 -16.49
C GLN A 66 7.12 -5.04 -15.89
N PRO A 67 7.09 -5.17 -14.55
CA PRO A 67 6.44 -6.32 -13.92
C PRO A 67 5.01 -6.46 -14.43
N ARG A 68 4.56 -7.70 -14.64
CA ARG A 68 3.20 -7.96 -15.12
C ARG A 68 2.43 -8.77 -14.08
N PRO A 69 1.80 -8.11 -13.10
CA PRO A 69 0.95 -8.76 -12.11
C PRO A 69 -0.43 -9.07 -12.72
N TYR A 70 -0.65 -10.34 -13.07
CA TYR A 70 -1.91 -10.83 -13.63
C TYR A 70 -2.53 -11.90 -12.76
N TYR A 71 -3.85 -11.84 -12.58
CA TYR A 71 -4.61 -12.85 -11.83
C TYR A 71 -4.07 -13.10 -10.43
N LEU A 72 -3.71 -12.02 -9.75
CA LEU A 72 -3.28 -12.07 -8.35
C LEU A 72 -4.49 -12.01 -7.43
N THR A 73 -4.46 -12.76 -6.36
CA THR A 73 -5.51 -12.67 -5.34
C THR A 73 -4.95 -12.45 -3.94
N ASN A 74 -5.75 -11.81 -3.10
CA ASN A 74 -5.53 -11.76 -1.67
C ASN A 74 -6.83 -11.98 -0.91
N SER A 75 -6.81 -12.93 0.02
CA SER A 75 -7.89 -13.18 0.99
C SER A 75 -7.45 -12.98 2.45
N GLY A 76 -6.14 -12.81 2.70
CA GLY A 76 -5.59 -12.52 4.01
C GLY A 76 -5.73 -11.04 4.40
N THR A 77 -5.91 -10.78 5.69
CA THR A 77 -6.00 -9.42 6.22
C THR A 77 -4.66 -8.69 6.14
N VAL A 78 -4.71 -7.36 6.02
CA VAL A 78 -3.53 -6.49 6.11
C VAL A 78 -3.74 -5.51 7.26
N THR A 79 -2.94 -5.63 8.31
CA THR A 79 -3.01 -4.76 9.49
C THR A 79 -1.69 -4.05 9.71
N VAL A 80 -1.75 -2.72 9.81
CA VAL A 80 -0.63 -1.88 10.19
C VAL A 80 -1.04 -1.13 11.46
N ASP A 81 -0.32 -1.39 12.56
CA ASP A 81 -0.59 -0.83 13.89
C ASP A 81 0.65 -0.09 14.40
N LEU A 82 0.64 1.22 14.27
CA LEU A 82 1.79 2.07 14.55
C LEU A 82 1.62 2.78 15.90
N TYR A 83 2.33 2.33 16.92
CA TYR A 83 2.23 2.91 18.28
C TYR A 83 2.54 4.41 18.33
N ASP A 84 3.70 4.82 17.80
CA ASP A 84 4.16 6.21 17.76
C ASP A 84 5.26 6.32 16.70
N ALA A 85 4.84 6.32 15.43
CA ALA A 85 5.76 6.18 14.32
C ALA A 85 6.07 7.54 13.68
N THR A 86 7.35 7.87 13.60
CA THR A 86 7.81 8.97 12.76
C THR A 86 7.96 8.46 11.32
N MET A 87 7.23 9.06 10.40
CA MET A 87 7.30 8.70 9.00
C MET A 87 8.59 9.20 8.34
N GLY A 88 9.11 8.37 7.45
CA GLY A 88 10.03 8.79 6.39
C GLY A 88 9.33 9.63 5.34
N THR A 89 9.34 9.18 4.11
CA THR A 89 8.62 9.85 3.01
C THR A 89 7.31 9.16 2.68
N THR A 90 7.15 7.86 2.96
CA THR A 90 6.00 7.10 2.52
C THR A 90 5.41 6.19 3.58
N LEU A 91 4.09 6.13 3.61
CA LEU A 91 3.31 5.09 4.28
C LEU A 91 2.23 4.62 3.30
N ARG A 92 2.42 3.44 2.73
CA ARG A 92 1.50 2.86 1.75
C ARG A 92 0.99 1.53 2.25
N VAL A 93 -0.33 1.40 2.31
CA VAL A 93 -0.99 0.18 2.78
C VAL A 93 -2.03 -0.25 1.77
N ALA A 94 -2.06 -1.53 1.44
CA ALA A 94 -3.03 -2.04 0.47
C ALA A 94 -3.43 -3.50 0.71
N GLY A 95 -4.62 -3.84 0.23
CA GLY A 95 -5.08 -5.23 0.21
C GLY A 95 -4.29 -6.11 -0.75
N LEU A 96 -3.79 -5.56 -1.86
CA LEU A 96 -2.97 -6.33 -2.81
C LEU A 96 -1.54 -5.81 -2.87
N ILE A 97 -1.29 -4.63 -3.44
CA ILE A 97 0.06 -4.11 -3.68
C ILE A 97 0.17 -2.69 -3.15
N ALA A 98 1.07 -2.46 -2.17
CA ALA A 98 1.18 -1.14 -1.57
C ALA A 98 1.75 -0.08 -2.54
N TYR A 99 2.76 -0.45 -3.31
CA TYR A 99 3.35 0.41 -4.33
C TYR A 99 3.61 -0.33 -5.63
N SER A 100 3.15 0.21 -6.76
CA SER A 100 3.37 -0.42 -8.06
C SER A 100 3.67 0.58 -9.17
N HIS A 101 4.74 0.33 -9.91
CA HIS A 101 4.99 0.87 -11.25
C HIS A 101 4.35 0.03 -12.35
N ALA A 102 3.78 -1.12 -12.02
CA ALA A 102 3.21 -2.07 -12.95
C ALA A 102 1.69 -1.93 -13.08
N SER A 103 1.18 -2.29 -14.23
CA SER A 103 -0.25 -2.44 -14.49
C SER A 103 -0.79 -3.70 -13.82
N ILE A 104 -1.68 -3.54 -12.86
CA ILE A 104 -2.37 -4.67 -12.22
C ILE A 104 -3.57 -5.05 -13.09
N ARG A 105 -3.74 -6.35 -13.40
CA ARG A 105 -4.83 -6.81 -14.27
C ARG A 105 -5.50 -8.07 -13.75
N ASN A 106 -6.81 -8.16 -13.95
CA ASN A 106 -7.63 -9.34 -13.63
C ASN A 106 -7.36 -9.85 -12.19
N SER A 107 -7.18 -8.94 -11.26
CA SER A 107 -6.75 -9.27 -9.89
C SER A 107 -7.87 -8.99 -8.90
N THR A 108 -7.92 -9.76 -7.81
CA THR A 108 -9.02 -9.71 -6.85
C THR A 108 -8.52 -9.59 -5.42
N THR A 109 -9.13 -8.69 -4.66
CA THR A 109 -9.05 -8.71 -3.18
C THR A 109 -10.41 -9.10 -2.63
N TYR A 110 -10.44 -10.19 -1.88
CA TYR A 110 -11.69 -10.73 -1.34
C TYR A 110 -12.15 -9.97 -0.09
N LYS A 111 -13.42 -10.11 0.26
CA LYS A 111 -14.02 -9.48 1.44
C LYS A 111 -13.30 -9.78 2.75
N SER A 112 -12.68 -10.94 2.87
CA SER A 112 -11.84 -11.32 4.01
C SER A 112 -10.53 -10.54 4.12
N ALA A 113 -10.04 -9.96 3.02
CA ALA A 113 -8.76 -9.24 2.96
C ALA A 113 -8.83 -7.81 3.52
N LYS A 114 -9.51 -7.61 4.64
CA LYS A 114 -9.65 -6.30 5.27
C LYS A 114 -8.31 -5.60 5.44
N VAL A 115 -8.26 -4.34 5.06
CA VAL A 115 -7.11 -3.44 5.27
C VAL A 115 -7.37 -2.57 6.48
N THR A 116 -6.44 -2.56 7.43
CA THR A 116 -6.54 -1.76 8.66
C THR A 116 -5.25 -0.98 8.90
N LEU A 117 -5.35 0.34 9.03
CA LEU A 117 -4.30 1.19 9.54
C LEU A 117 -4.75 1.85 10.83
N LYS A 118 -3.95 1.76 11.89
CA LYS A 118 -4.23 2.40 13.17
C LYS A 118 -2.97 2.86 13.89
N GLY A 119 -3.16 3.68 14.94
CA GLY A 119 -2.11 4.13 15.84
C GLY A 119 -1.80 5.62 15.76
N LYS A 120 -0.62 6.01 16.21
CA LYS A 120 -0.12 7.38 16.16
C LYS A 120 0.96 7.53 15.10
N ILE A 121 0.82 8.53 14.25
CA ILE A 121 1.72 8.76 13.12
C ILE A 121 2.19 10.20 13.13
N HIS A 122 3.50 10.39 13.27
CA HIS A 122 4.14 11.71 13.22
C HIS A 122 4.69 11.98 11.83
N GLN A 123 4.33 13.10 11.28
CA GLN A 123 4.75 13.53 9.98
C GLN A 123 5.61 14.80 10.11
N THR A 124 6.91 14.63 9.97
CA THR A 124 7.90 15.72 10.19
C THR A 124 8.41 16.32 8.88
N VAL A 125 8.15 15.70 7.76
CA VAL A 125 8.61 16.17 6.44
C VAL A 125 7.50 16.98 5.79
N LYS A 126 7.83 18.19 5.35
CA LYS A 126 6.89 19.02 4.60
C LYS A 126 6.59 18.35 3.26
N ALA A 127 5.32 18.13 2.97
CA ALA A 127 4.91 17.71 1.64
C ALA A 127 5.36 18.76 0.62
N ALA A 128 6.00 18.32 -0.45
CA ALA A 128 6.22 19.16 -1.61
C ALA A 128 4.88 19.42 -2.32
N THR A 129 4.86 20.29 -3.28
CA THR A 129 3.65 20.57 -4.05
C THR A 129 3.17 19.31 -4.78
N PHE A 130 1.86 19.15 -4.92
CA PHE A 130 1.18 17.97 -5.50
C PHE A 130 1.69 17.53 -6.89
N THR A 131 2.52 18.31 -7.51
CA THR A 131 3.07 18.08 -8.86
C THR A 131 4.39 17.31 -8.89
N ASP A 132 5.03 17.10 -7.73
CA ASP A 132 6.35 16.44 -7.68
C ASP A 132 6.25 15.04 -7.05
N ASP A 133 6.51 14.03 -7.86
CA ASP A 133 6.40 12.61 -7.50
C ASP A 133 7.48 12.13 -6.52
N SER A 134 8.60 12.82 -6.46
CA SER A 134 9.82 12.32 -5.81
C SER A 134 10.00 12.76 -4.36
N SER A 135 9.30 13.78 -3.90
CA SER A 135 9.59 14.48 -2.62
C SER A 135 8.41 14.57 -1.65
N GLU A 136 7.25 14.02 -2.01
CA GLU A 136 6.05 14.15 -1.17
C GLU A 136 5.98 13.09 -0.09
N THR A 137 5.77 13.54 1.13
CA THR A 137 5.32 12.64 2.20
C THR A 137 3.92 12.14 1.88
N GLN A 138 3.81 10.86 1.56
CA GLN A 138 2.59 10.26 1.07
C GLN A 138 2.07 9.21 2.03
N VAL A 139 0.83 9.40 2.46
CA VAL A 139 0.05 8.36 3.11
C VAL A 139 -1.03 7.93 2.14
N THR A 140 -0.92 6.72 1.64
CA THR A 140 -1.87 6.19 0.67
C THR A 140 -2.37 4.82 1.09
N ILE A 141 -3.70 4.67 1.15
CA ILE A 141 -4.34 3.45 1.63
C ILE A 141 -5.43 3.06 0.65
N GLY A 142 -5.42 1.80 0.22
CA GLY A 142 -6.43 1.31 -0.70
C GLY A 142 -6.66 -0.21 -0.63
N GLY A 143 -7.80 -0.65 -1.11
CA GLY A 143 -8.14 -2.07 -1.14
C GLY A 143 -7.28 -2.87 -2.13
N LEU A 144 -7.06 -2.35 -3.33
CA LEU A 144 -6.19 -2.93 -4.35
C LEU A 144 -4.76 -2.40 -4.22
N GLY A 145 -4.62 -1.08 -4.25
CA GLY A 145 -3.32 -0.42 -4.29
C GLY A 145 -3.22 0.77 -3.34
N GLY A 146 -2.07 0.93 -2.67
CA GLY A 146 -1.77 2.15 -1.94
C GLY A 146 -1.45 3.28 -2.94
N TYR A 147 -0.43 3.09 -3.75
CA TYR A 147 -0.06 4.01 -4.83
C TYR A 147 0.32 3.28 -6.13
N LEU A 148 -0.41 3.58 -7.20
CA LEU A 148 -0.16 3.08 -8.56
C LEU A 148 0.47 4.19 -9.40
N ALA A 149 1.77 4.10 -9.62
CA ALA A 149 2.59 5.22 -10.08
C ALA A 149 2.58 5.44 -11.60
N SER A 150 2.59 4.42 -12.43
CA SER A 150 2.97 4.63 -13.84
C SER A 150 2.08 4.01 -14.92
N THR A 151 1.25 3.03 -14.62
CA THR A 151 0.47 2.33 -15.65
C THR A 151 -0.98 2.10 -15.27
N ALA A 152 -1.88 2.08 -16.26
CA ALA A 152 -3.30 1.84 -16.05
C ALA A 152 -3.55 0.41 -15.53
N SER A 153 -4.50 0.26 -14.62
CA SER A 153 -4.95 -1.06 -14.14
C SER A 153 -6.31 -1.42 -14.74
N TYR A 154 -6.57 -2.71 -14.92
CA TYR A 154 -7.71 -3.22 -15.67
C TYR A 154 -8.37 -4.41 -14.98
N ASP A 155 -9.70 -4.47 -15.06
CA ASP A 155 -10.50 -5.65 -14.70
C ASP A 155 -10.21 -6.18 -13.30
N CYS A 156 -10.05 -5.28 -12.33
CA CYS A 156 -9.78 -5.63 -10.94
C CYS A 156 -11.07 -5.61 -10.12
N THR A 157 -11.23 -6.59 -9.24
CA THR A 157 -12.35 -6.67 -8.30
C THR A 157 -11.84 -6.48 -6.88
N VAL A 158 -12.42 -5.52 -6.17
CA VAL A 158 -12.04 -5.17 -4.81
C VAL A 158 -13.28 -5.26 -3.91
N GLU A 159 -13.31 -6.26 -3.05
CA GLU A 159 -14.44 -6.54 -2.15
C GLU A 159 -14.13 -6.19 -0.69
N ASN A 160 -12.88 -6.02 -0.36
CA ASN A 160 -12.41 -5.81 1.02
C ASN A 160 -12.74 -4.43 1.56
N ASP A 161 -12.97 -4.38 2.87
CA ASP A 161 -13.09 -3.13 3.61
C ASP A 161 -11.73 -2.47 3.84
N VAL A 162 -11.73 -1.14 3.89
CA VAL A 162 -10.59 -0.30 4.26
C VAL A 162 -10.97 0.48 5.52
N GLU A 163 -10.24 0.28 6.61
CA GLU A 163 -10.45 0.97 7.87
C GLU A 163 -9.20 1.75 8.29
N VAL A 164 -9.38 3.03 8.61
CA VAL A 164 -8.33 3.90 9.12
C VAL A 164 -8.78 4.48 10.45
N ASP A 165 -8.04 4.13 11.51
CA ASP A 165 -8.24 4.61 12.88
C ASP A 165 -6.89 5.11 13.41
N ALA A 166 -6.43 6.22 12.88
CA ALA A 166 -5.10 6.74 13.16
C ALA A 166 -5.13 8.22 13.55
N THR A 167 -4.37 8.56 14.59
CA THR A 167 -4.12 9.94 15.00
C THR A 167 -2.90 10.48 14.28
N TRP A 168 -3.08 11.56 13.56
CA TRP A 168 -2.05 12.25 12.80
C TRP A 168 -1.54 13.45 13.56
N THR A 169 -0.24 13.55 13.75
CA THR A 169 0.41 14.70 14.38
C THR A 169 1.58 15.15 13.51
N GLY A 170 1.86 16.44 13.48
CA GLY A 170 2.97 17.00 12.71
C GLY A 170 2.77 18.47 12.37
N THR A 171 3.84 19.12 11.93
CA THR A 171 3.85 20.55 11.60
C THR A 171 3.70 20.81 10.09
N ALA A 172 3.63 19.78 9.28
CA ALA A 172 3.62 19.88 7.83
C ALA A 172 2.24 19.57 7.26
N ALA A 173 1.85 20.27 6.21
CA ALA A 173 0.74 19.86 5.36
C ALA A 173 1.10 18.54 4.68
N SER A 174 0.34 17.51 4.96
CA SER A 174 0.59 16.17 4.48
C SER A 174 -0.63 15.67 3.75
N TYR A 175 -0.41 14.92 2.69
CA TYR A 175 -1.49 14.29 1.96
C TYR A 175 -1.78 12.91 2.55
N VAL A 176 -3.01 12.74 3.03
CA VAL A 176 -3.58 11.44 3.39
C VAL A 176 -4.63 11.11 2.34
N GLN A 177 -4.41 10.05 1.59
CA GLN A 177 -5.26 9.64 0.48
C GLN A 177 -5.76 8.23 0.73
N ILE A 178 -7.07 8.12 0.92
CA ILE A 178 -7.73 6.86 1.27
C ILE A 178 -8.79 6.57 0.21
N GLY A 179 -8.74 5.41 -0.37
CA GLY A 179 -9.72 4.95 -1.35
C GLY A 179 -10.09 3.50 -1.15
N GLY A 180 -11.31 3.13 -1.45
CA GLY A 180 -11.73 1.74 -1.41
C GLY A 180 -10.93 0.87 -2.38
N MET A 181 -10.66 1.39 -3.58
CA MET A 181 -9.83 0.70 -4.56
C MET A 181 -8.36 1.11 -4.49
N VAL A 182 -8.05 2.39 -4.64
CA VAL A 182 -6.67 2.90 -4.68
C VAL A 182 -6.58 4.18 -3.88
N GLY A 183 -5.54 4.29 -3.03
CA GLY A 183 -5.27 5.53 -2.30
C GLY A 183 -4.84 6.65 -3.25
N ARG A 184 -3.88 6.37 -4.12
CA ARG A 184 -3.41 7.31 -5.15
C ARG A 184 -3.11 6.59 -6.46
N THR A 185 -3.47 7.20 -7.57
CA THR A 185 -3.04 6.73 -8.91
C THR A 185 -2.66 7.91 -9.79
N HIS A 186 -1.60 7.74 -10.57
CA HIS A 186 -1.25 8.67 -11.67
C HIS A 186 -1.84 8.22 -13.00
N ASN A 187 -2.51 7.08 -13.03
CA ASN A 187 -3.03 6.55 -14.27
C ASN A 187 -4.48 6.06 -14.15
N LYS A 188 -5.02 5.55 -15.23
CA LYS A 188 -6.43 5.18 -15.36
C LYS A 188 -6.72 3.84 -14.72
N LEU A 189 -7.90 3.72 -14.13
CA LEU A 189 -8.52 2.47 -13.71
C LEU A 189 -9.63 2.14 -14.71
N TYR A 190 -9.55 0.99 -15.37
CA TYR A 190 -10.54 0.54 -16.33
C TYR A 190 -11.30 -0.67 -15.82
N THR A 191 -12.60 -0.71 -16.08
CA THR A 191 -13.47 -1.88 -15.82
C THR A 191 -13.27 -2.51 -14.44
N SER A 192 -12.91 -1.71 -13.46
CA SER A 192 -12.61 -2.18 -12.11
C SER A 192 -13.71 -1.78 -11.14
N THR A 193 -14.01 -2.65 -10.18
CA THR A 193 -15.10 -2.47 -9.22
C THR A 193 -14.62 -2.54 -7.78
N HIS A 194 -15.25 -1.75 -6.91
CA HIS A 194 -15.09 -1.81 -5.45
C HIS A 194 -16.46 -1.94 -4.80
N THR A 195 -16.61 -2.89 -3.88
CA THR A 195 -17.87 -3.15 -3.15
C THR A 195 -17.73 -3.15 -1.64
N GLY A 196 -16.50 -3.03 -1.11
CA GLY A 196 -16.24 -2.93 0.32
C GLY A 196 -16.59 -1.56 0.91
N ASN A 197 -16.45 -1.41 2.22
CA ASN A 197 -16.65 -0.16 2.92
C ASN A 197 -15.32 0.56 3.14
N VAL A 198 -15.36 1.89 3.15
CA VAL A 198 -14.25 2.73 3.59
C VAL A 198 -14.68 3.46 4.86
N THR A 199 -13.97 3.22 5.95
CA THR A 199 -14.23 3.83 7.25
C THR A 199 -13.01 4.59 7.73
N VAL A 200 -13.18 5.86 8.06
CA VAL A 200 -12.14 6.73 8.64
C VAL A 200 -12.70 7.28 9.95
N LYS A 201 -11.92 7.13 11.03
CA LYS A 201 -12.27 7.56 12.39
C LYS A 201 -11.33 8.65 12.86
#